data_a34671382f41cd643a59e68f1f3046bc
#
_entry.id   a34671382f41cd643a59e68f1f3046bc
#
_cell.length_a   1.000
_cell.length_b   1.000
_cell.length_c   1.000
_cell.angle_alpha   90.00
_cell.angle_beta   90.00
_cell.angle_gamma   90.00
#
_symmetry.space_group_name_H-M   'P 1'
#
loop_
_entity.id
_entity.type
_entity.pdbx_description
1 polymer ?
#
loop_
_entity_poly.entity_id
_entity_poly.type
_entity_poly.pdbx_seq_one_letter_code
_entity_poly.pdbx_strand_id
1 'polypeptide(L)'
;MDRFEVRRLDYSLTEDHEALQAAYRDFFKTHCPIETVRAAEESGFDKNLWERLCAMGATTMALPESAGGDGATLVDLTLVAEEIGRSLAPVPWIDHVCAARLLARLGAVDADVVNGTQLAALDPQVDSAVGPRLIPTGSIADQVILRDGQDIVRLTFATRPAKVDNIGRLPMAWVDPATADTRTVLATGTDATANYRRALDEWRLLTAAALAGLVEETMNIAAEFSKSRYTLGVPISTLQAISHPLANMAITVQGGRNLARRAAWFLDNEPDERPELAPSAFVFMAEEAAKAATMAVHIQGGLGVSAEAAATAYLVRARGWPLAGGDPGASACQIAEIVAARES
;
A
#
# COMPACT_ATOMS: atom_id res chain seq x y z
N MET A 1 -16.96 24.94 -19.08
CA MET A 1 -16.39 23.96 -18.16
C MET A 1 -14.89 24.11 -18.25
N ASP A 2 -14.24 24.52 -17.15
CA ASP A 2 -12.79 24.73 -17.12
C ASP A 2 -12.11 23.38 -17.32
N ARG A 3 -10.97 23.38 -18.03
CA ARG A 3 -10.14 22.19 -18.26
C ARG A 3 -9.73 21.50 -16.94
N PHE A 4 -9.67 22.28 -15.88
CA PHE A 4 -9.39 21.84 -14.51
C PHE A 4 -10.57 21.07 -13.89
N GLU A 5 -11.82 21.55 -14.06
CA GLU A 5 -13.02 20.86 -13.56
C GLU A 5 -13.26 19.50 -14.26
N VAL A 6 -12.94 19.42 -15.56
CA VAL A 6 -13.04 18.16 -16.30
C VAL A 6 -12.07 17.12 -15.74
N ARG A 7 -10.86 17.52 -15.39
CA ARG A 7 -9.85 16.61 -14.82
C ARG A 7 -10.18 16.11 -13.40
N ARG A 8 -10.95 16.85 -12.63
CA ARG A 8 -11.47 16.39 -11.33
C ARG A 8 -12.34 15.13 -11.43
N LEU A 9 -12.93 14.87 -12.59
CA LEU A 9 -13.85 13.76 -12.86
C LEU A 9 -13.30 12.77 -13.90
N ASP A 10 -12.13 13.05 -14.46
CA ASP A 10 -11.48 12.20 -15.45
C ASP A 10 -10.41 11.35 -14.77
N TYR A 11 -10.67 10.05 -14.70
CA TYR A 11 -9.77 9.03 -14.11
C TYR A 11 -9.03 8.22 -15.19
N SER A 12 -9.11 8.66 -16.45
CA SER A 12 -8.38 8.01 -17.54
C SER A 12 -6.87 8.18 -17.38
N LEU A 13 -6.16 7.15 -17.76
CA LEU A 13 -4.70 7.18 -17.83
C LEU A 13 -4.25 7.83 -19.13
N THR A 14 -3.14 8.53 -19.08
CA THR A 14 -2.42 8.98 -20.27
C THR A 14 -1.56 7.84 -20.82
N GLU A 15 -1.04 8.00 -22.06
CA GLU A 15 -0.10 7.04 -22.64
C GLU A 15 1.15 6.86 -21.76
N ASP A 16 1.65 7.92 -21.12
CA ASP A 16 2.79 7.86 -20.20
C ASP A 16 2.45 7.05 -18.93
N HIS A 17 1.25 7.22 -18.37
CA HIS A 17 0.79 6.42 -17.25
C HIS A 17 0.69 4.92 -17.61
N GLU A 18 0.14 4.62 -18.80
CA GLU A 18 0.02 3.24 -19.28
C GLU A 18 1.41 2.60 -19.52
N ALA A 19 2.34 3.37 -20.09
CA ALA A 19 3.72 2.94 -20.27
C ALA A 19 4.44 2.69 -18.94
N LEU A 20 4.28 3.58 -17.97
CA LEU A 20 4.82 3.43 -16.62
C LEU A 20 4.28 2.15 -15.96
N GLN A 21 2.96 1.96 -15.98
CA GLN A 21 2.34 0.78 -15.38
C GLN A 21 2.81 -0.51 -16.06
N ALA A 22 2.91 -0.51 -17.40
CA ALA A 22 3.40 -1.66 -18.16
C ALA A 22 4.86 -2.00 -17.79
N ALA A 23 5.72 -1.00 -17.65
CA ALA A 23 7.12 -1.20 -17.27
C ALA A 23 7.25 -1.87 -15.89
N TYR A 24 6.49 -1.41 -14.87
CA TYR A 24 6.50 -2.05 -13.55
C TYR A 24 5.85 -3.43 -13.54
N ARG A 25 4.80 -3.64 -14.34
CA ARG A 25 4.18 -4.96 -14.54
C ARG A 25 5.19 -5.97 -15.10
N ASP A 26 5.91 -5.61 -16.15
CA ASP A 26 6.92 -6.46 -16.76
C ASP A 26 8.10 -6.72 -15.83
N PHE A 27 8.51 -5.70 -15.05
CA PHE A 27 9.53 -5.82 -14.02
C PHE A 27 9.13 -6.88 -12.98
N PHE A 28 7.95 -6.76 -12.36
CA PHE A 28 7.53 -7.69 -11.33
C PHE A 28 7.23 -9.08 -11.89
N LYS A 29 6.67 -9.19 -13.11
CA LYS A 29 6.48 -10.47 -13.78
C LYS A 29 7.80 -11.21 -13.98
N THR A 30 8.89 -10.48 -14.24
CA THR A 30 10.21 -11.04 -14.46
C THR A 30 10.94 -11.38 -13.16
N HIS A 31 10.83 -10.51 -12.15
CA HIS A 31 11.67 -10.56 -10.95
C HIS A 31 10.96 -10.98 -9.67
N CYS A 32 9.62 -11.08 -9.70
CA CYS A 32 8.81 -11.44 -8.54
C CYS A 32 7.76 -12.54 -8.86
N PRO A 33 8.18 -13.71 -9.40
CA PRO A 33 7.28 -14.85 -9.49
C PRO A 33 6.85 -15.31 -8.09
N ILE A 34 5.80 -16.12 -8.00
CA ILE A 34 5.23 -16.57 -6.72
C ILE A 34 6.24 -17.29 -5.82
N GLU A 35 7.24 -17.93 -6.41
CA GLU A 35 8.33 -18.60 -5.71
C GLU A 35 9.19 -17.59 -4.92
N THR A 36 9.46 -16.41 -5.48
CA THR A 36 10.15 -15.31 -4.79
C THR A 36 9.33 -14.82 -3.59
N VAL A 37 8.01 -14.66 -3.77
CA VAL A 37 7.10 -14.29 -2.69
C VAL A 37 7.14 -15.30 -1.55
N ARG A 38 7.10 -16.59 -1.88
CA ARG A 38 7.16 -17.69 -0.89
C ARG A 38 8.50 -17.77 -0.18
N ALA A 39 9.60 -17.62 -0.91
CA ALA A 39 10.94 -17.64 -0.32
C ALA A 39 11.14 -16.51 0.71
N ALA A 40 10.44 -15.38 0.52
CA ALA A 40 10.49 -14.24 1.42
C ALA A 40 9.46 -14.31 2.58
N GLU A 41 8.64 -15.34 2.72
CA GLU A 41 7.57 -15.38 3.74
C GLU A 41 8.09 -15.31 5.18
N GLU A 42 9.24 -15.92 5.44
CA GLU A 42 9.85 -15.91 6.78
C GLU A 42 10.40 -14.51 7.12
N SER A 43 11.10 -13.86 6.20
CA SER A 43 11.68 -12.52 6.41
C SER A 43 10.66 -11.39 6.24
N GLY A 44 9.69 -11.56 5.35
CA GLY A 44 8.78 -10.51 4.87
C GLY A 44 9.47 -9.53 3.90
N PHE A 45 10.71 -9.82 3.45
CA PHE A 45 11.51 -8.92 2.63
C PHE A 45 12.46 -9.67 1.71
N ASP A 46 12.50 -9.28 0.44
CA ASP A 46 13.51 -9.71 -0.53
C ASP A 46 14.45 -8.55 -0.87
N LYS A 47 15.67 -8.62 -0.36
CA LYS A 47 16.68 -7.58 -0.56
C LYS A 47 17.09 -7.42 -2.03
N ASN A 48 17.22 -8.52 -2.77
CA ASN A 48 17.63 -8.46 -4.16
C ASN A 48 16.56 -7.79 -5.04
N LEU A 49 15.28 -8.11 -4.78
CA LEU A 49 14.15 -7.45 -5.45
C LEU A 49 14.11 -5.96 -5.12
N TRP A 50 14.35 -5.59 -3.86
CA TRP A 50 14.43 -4.20 -3.42
C TRP A 50 15.53 -3.43 -4.16
N GLU A 51 16.76 -3.95 -4.19
CA GLU A 51 17.89 -3.31 -4.88
C GLU A 51 17.62 -3.11 -6.37
N ARG A 52 16.97 -4.10 -7.03
CA ARG A 52 16.57 -3.97 -8.44
C ARG A 52 15.46 -2.93 -8.62
N LEU A 53 14.50 -2.87 -7.71
CA LEU A 53 13.42 -1.89 -7.74
C LEU A 53 13.96 -0.46 -7.56
N CYS A 54 14.91 -0.25 -6.64
CA CYS A 54 15.62 1.01 -6.47
C CYS A 54 16.40 1.39 -7.74
N ALA A 55 17.12 0.44 -8.35
CA ALA A 55 17.86 0.67 -9.59
C ALA A 55 16.96 1.04 -10.78
N MET A 56 15.67 0.68 -10.74
CA MET A 56 14.65 1.11 -11.72
C MET A 56 14.16 2.55 -11.45
N GLY A 57 14.57 3.18 -10.36
CA GLY A 57 14.15 4.53 -9.99
C GLY A 57 12.86 4.59 -9.15
N ALA A 58 12.38 3.47 -8.63
CA ALA A 58 11.10 3.43 -7.92
C ALA A 58 11.08 4.25 -6.62
N THR A 59 12.21 4.50 -5.99
CA THR A 59 12.33 5.33 -4.80
C THR A 59 12.51 6.80 -5.16
N THR A 60 13.38 7.10 -6.14
CA THR A 60 13.66 8.48 -6.56
C THR A 60 12.45 9.14 -7.20
N MET A 61 11.69 8.41 -8.02
CA MET A 61 10.46 8.95 -8.64
C MET A 61 9.46 9.50 -7.63
N ALA A 62 9.41 8.94 -6.43
CA ALA A 62 8.43 9.30 -5.41
C ALA A 62 8.70 10.67 -4.75
N LEU A 63 9.87 11.25 -4.93
CA LEU A 63 10.30 12.46 -4.26
C LEU A 63 10.32 13.65 -5.21
N PRO A 64 10.12 14.89 -4.71
CA PRO A 64 10.23 16.09 -5.53
C PRO A 64 11.69 16.32 -5.97
N GLU A 65 11.88 16.98 -7.12
CA GLU A 65 13.19 17.33 -7.66
C GLU A 65 14.05 18.12 -6.64
N SER A 66 13.44 18.99 -5.85
CA SER A 66 14.10 19.76 -4.79
C SER A 66 14.71 18.90 -3.69
N ALA A 67 14.27 17.66 -3.55
CA ALA A 67 14.78 16.65 -2.62
C ALA A 67 15.65 15.58 -3.30
N GLY A 68 16.02 15.79 -4.56
CA GLY A 68 16.83 14.85 -5.33
C GLY A 68 16.04 13.70 -5.98
N GLY A 69 14.74 13.84 -6.11
CA GLY A 69 13.87 12.88 -6.80
C GLY A 69 13.49 13.31 -8.21
N ASP A 70 12.57 12.58 -8.83
CA ASP A 70 12.13 12.78 -10.22
C ASP A 70 10.75 13.46 -10.33
N GLY A 71 10.09 13.74 -9.20
CA GLY A 71 8.87 14.54 -9.13
C GLY A 71 7.60 13.89 -9.67
N ALA A 72 7.51 12.56 -9.66
CA ALA A 72 6.30 11.86 -10.08
C ALA A 72 5.09 12.22 -9.20
N THR A 73 3.91 12.21 -9.81
CA THR A 73 2.65 12.50 -9.14
C THR A 73 2.19 11.33 -8.25
N LEU A 74 1.27 11.59 -7.32
CA LEU A 74 0.67 10.49 -6.55
C LEU A 74 -0.13 9.52 -7.44
N VAL A 75 -0.65 9.98 -8.59
CA VAL A 75 -1.28 9.09 -9.58
C VAL A 75 -0.25 8.09 -10.09
N ASP A 76 0.96 8.52 -10.48
CA ASP A 76 2.04 7.63 -10.92
C ASP A 76 2.40 6.62 -9.81
N LEU A 77 2.50 7.08 -8.56
CA LEU A 77 2.80 6.21 -7.43
C LEU A 77 1.70 5.16 -7.18
N THR A 78 0.42 5.48 -7.44
CA THR A 78 -0.65 4.47 -7.35
C THR A 78 -0.49 3.35 -8.37
N LEU A 79 0.05 3.63 -9.56
CA LEU A 79 0.29 2.61 -10.59
C LEU A 79 1.39 1.64 -10.17
N VAL A 80 2.46 2.15 -9.57
CA VAL A 80 3.54 1.31 -9.01
C VAL A 80 3.02 0.47 -7.85
N ALA A 81 2.27 1.07 -6.91
CA ALA A 81 1.67 0.36 -5.78
C ALA A 81 0.72 -0.75 -6.23
N GLU A 82 -0.07 -0.51 -7.28
CA GLU A 82 -0.95 -1.53 -7.86
C GLU A 82 -0.17 -2.75 -8.36
N GLU A 83 0.95 -2.57 -9.03
CA GLU A 83 1.77 -3.68 -9.52
C GLU A 83 2.53 -4.41 -8.39
N ILE A 84 2.91 -3.69 -7.32
CA ILE A 84 3.42 -4.30 -6.06
C ILE A 84 2.36 -5.23 -5.46
N GLY A 85 1.12 -4.76 -5.36
CA GLY A 85 0.03 -5.56 -4.82
C GLY A 85 -0.34 -6.73 -5.70
N ARG A 86 -0.39 -6.55 -7.02
CA ARG A 86 -0.60 -7.60 -8.01
C ARG A 86 0.38 -8.76 -7.86
N SER A 87 1.64 -8.44 -7.63
CA SER A 87 2.73 -9.42 -7.56
C SER A 87 3.00 -9.90 -6.13
N LEU A 88 2.28 -9.39 -5.12
CA LEU A 88 2.56 -9.59 -3.69
C LEU A 88 4.05 -9.33 -3.35
N ALA A 89 4.66 -8.35 -4.02
CA ALA A 89 6.09 -8.11 -3.94
C ALA A 89 6.56 -7.88 -2.49
N PRO A 90 7.51 -8.68 -1.96
CA PRO A 90 7.98 -8.59 -0.59
C PRO A 90 9.01 -7.46 -0.44
N VAL A 91 8.56 -6.22 -0.71
CA VAL A 91 9.36 -4.99 -0.63
C VAL A 91 8.60 -3.93 0.18
N PRO A 92 9.26 -3.14 1.03
CA PRO A 92 8.63 -2.14 1.89
C PRO A 92 8.43 -0.80 1.17
N TRP A 93 8.13 -0.82 -0.12
CA TRP A 93 8.15 0.38 -0.95
C TRP A 93 7.16 1.45 -0.47
N ILE A 94 5.93 1.06 -0.12
CA ILE A 94 4.89 2.00 0.34
C ILE A 94 5.34 2.70 1.63
N ASP A 95 5.79 1.93 2.63
CA ASP A 95 6.23 2.49 3.91
C ASP A 95 7.42 3.42 3.71
N HIS A 96 8.38 2.99 2.88
CA HIS A 96 9.59 3.74 2.60
C HIS A 96 9.30 5.07 1.88
N VAL A 97 8.52 5.05 0.78
CA VAL A 97 8.27 6.29 0.03
C VAL A 97 7.41 7.28 0.82
N CYS A 98 6.46 6.81 1.63
CA CYS A 98 5.68 7.70 2.49
C CYS A 98 6.55 8.34 3.58
N ALA A 99 7.47 7.59 4.19
CA ALA A 99 8.45 8.12 5.13
C ALA A 99 9.40 9.12 4.45
N ALA A 100 9.95 8.78 3.29
CA ALA A 100 10.86 9.63 2.53
C ALA A 100 10.19 10.95 2.07
N ARG A 101 8.94 10.90 1.60
CA ARG A 101 8.15 12.08 1.26
C ARG A 101 7.88 12.97 2.48
N LEU A 102 7.59 12.38 3.64
CA LEU A 102 7.46 13.13 4.88
C LEU A 102 8.79 13.82 5.25
N LEU A 103 9.90 13.07 5.22
CA LEU A 103 11.23 13.62 5.48
C LEU A 103 11.59 14.75 4.50
N ALA A 104 11.24 14.62 3.22
CA ALA A 104 11.45 15.67 2.22
C ALA A 104 10.67 16.95 2.55
N ARG A 105 9.38 16.84 2.95
CA ARG A 105 8.56 17.97 3.39
C ARG A 105 9.12 18.67 4.63
N LEU A 106 9.80 17.92 5.50
CA LEU A 106 10.44 18.46 6.71
C LEU A 106 11.89 18.94 6.47
N GLY A 107 12.41 18.83 5.22
CA GLY A 107 13.80 19.18 4.92
C GLY A 107 14.83 18.27 5.60
N ALA A 108 14.47 17.03 5.90
CA ALA A 108 15.25 16.08 6.69
C ALA A 108 15.56 14.77 5.95
N VAL A 109 15.26 14.69 4.64
CA VAL A 109 15.62 13.53 3.80
C VAL A 109 17.10 13.60 3.43
N ASP A 110 17.77 12.46 3.43
CA ASP A 110 19.14 12.31 2.96
C ASP A 110 19.21 11.44 1.69
N ALA A 111 20.36 11.49 1.00
CA ALA A 111 20.56 10.80 -0.27
C ALA A 111 20.42 9.27 -0.16
N ASP A 112 20.75 8.69 0.98
CA ASP A 112 20.66 7.24 1.20
C ASP A 112 19.19 6.78 1.34
N VAL A 113 18.34 7.63 1.88
CA VAL A 113 16.87 7.40 1.86
C VAL A 113 16.32 7.62 0.46
N VAL A 114 16.73 8.69 -0.24
CA VAL A 114 16.26 8.98 -1.62
C VAL A 114 16.51 7.79 -2.55
N ASN A 115 17.71 7.22 -2.51
CA ASN A 115 18.11 6.12 -3.39
C ASN A 115 17.74 4.71 -2.84
N GLY A 116 17.16 4.63 -1.63
CA GLY A 116 16.71 3.38 -1.01
C GLY A 116 17.83 2.51 -0.43
N THR A 117 19.06 3.02 -0.30
CA THR A 117 20.16 2.29 0.39
C THR A 117 19.96 2.24 1.89
N GLN A 118 19.28 3.24 2.48
CA GLN A 118 18.74 3.21 3.83
C GLN A 118 17.22 3.14 3.78
N LEU A 119 16.66 2.17 4.49
CA LEU A 119 15.22 1.99 4.60
C LEU A 119 14.64 2.90 5.69
N ALA A 120 13.70 3.75 5.32
CA ALA A 120 12.88 4.51 6.24
C ALA A 120 11.51 3.84 6.39
N ALA A 121 11.03 3.67 7.62
CA ALA A 121 9.69 3.19 7.93
C ALA A 121 8.82 4.32 8.46
N LEU A 122 7.56 4.38 8.03
CA LEU A 122 6.53 5.22 8.61
C LEU A 122 5.72 4.41 9.62
N ASP A 123 5.33 5.02 10.75
CA ASP A 123 4.26 4.49 11.58
C ASP A 123 2.90 4.89 10.95
N PRO A 124 2.16 3.95 10.36
CA PRO A 124 0.90 4.28 9.69
C PRO A 124 -0.30 4.33 10.64
N GLN A 125 -0.11 4.15 11.95
CA GLN A 125 -1.20 4.16 12.91
C GLN A 125 -1.67 5.58 13.22
N VAL A 126 -2.98 5.74 13.34
CA VAL A 126 -3.61 7.06 13.57
C VAL A 126 -3.38 7.54 15.00
N ASP A 127 -3.43 6.61 15.96
CA ASP A 127 -3.32 6.94 17.36
C ASP A 127 -1.87 7.13 17.79
N SER A 128 -1.58 8.29 18.38
CA SER A 128 -0.32 8.55 19.04
C SER A 128 -0.29 7.83 20.40
N ALA A 129 -0.36 6.50 20.38
CA ALA A 129 -0.23 5.72 21.60
C ALA A 129 1.12 6.00 22.27
N VAL A 130 1.13 6.10 23.58
CA VAL A 130 2.37 6.17 24.36
C VAL A 130 2.91 4.75 24.50
N GLY A 131 4.19 4.53 24.18
CA GLY A 131 4.86 3.23 24.34
C GLY A 131 5.15 2.51 23.01
N PRO A 132 5.39 1.19 23.06
CA PRO A 132 5.77 0.40 21.90
C PRO A 132 4.67 0.38 20.84
N ARG A 133 5.08 0.48 19.56
CA ARG A 133 4.21 0.45 18.38
C ARG A 133 4.60 -0.65 17.43
N LEU A 134 3.61 -1.26 16.80
CA LEU A 134 3.84 -2.31 15.81
C LEU A 134 4.02 -1.66 14.43
N ILE A 135 5.25 -1.59 13.95
CA ILE A 135 5.63 -0.90 12.72
C ILE A 135 5.77 -1.91 11.57
N PRO A 136 5.12 -1.70 10.40
CA PRO A 136 5.11 -2.68 9.30
C PRO A 136 6.48 -3.09 8.77
N THR A 137 7.42 -2.14 8.71
CA THR A 137 8.79 -2.34 8.20
C THR A 137 9.83 -2.35 9.33
N GLY A 138 9.38 -2.36 10.58
CA GLY A 138 10.21 -2.11 11.77
C GLY A 138 11.41 -3.02 11.96
N SER A 139 11.35 -4.29 11.50
CA SER A 139 12.45 -5.24 11.68
C SER A 139 13.59 -5.09 10.68
N ILE A 140 13.38 -4.31 9.60
CA ILE A 140 14.39 -4.13 8.54
C ILE A 140 14.76 -2.66 8.30
N ALA A 141 14.00 -1.72 8.89
CA ALA A 141 14.25 -0.29 8.73
C ALA A 141 15.56 0.15 9.40
N ASP A 142 16.27 1.09 8.77
CA ASP A 142 17.42 1.80 9.32
C ASP A 142 16.97 2.98 10.19
N GLN A 143 15.83 3.56 9.85
CA GLN A 143 15.19 4.63 10.60
C GLN A 143 13.67 4.49 10.60
N VAL A 144 13.04 4.83 11.73
CA VAL A 144 11.59 4.83 11.90
C VAL A 144 11.11 6.24 12.15
N ILE A 145 10.13 6.69 11.38
CA ILE A 145 9.51 8.00 11.50
C ILE A 145 8.13 7.83 12.12
N LEU A 146 7.91 8.45 13.25
CA LEU A 146 6.65 8.37 13.96
C LEU A 146 6.26 9.70 14.61
N ARG A 147 4.98 9.81 14.96
CA ARG A 147 4.47 10.93 15.74
C ARG A 147 4.46 10.57 17.23
N ASP A 148 5.06 11.43 18.04
CA ASP A 148 5.10 11.32 19.50
C ASP A 148 4.50 12.60 20.10
N GLY A 149 3.22 12.55 20.44
CA GLY A 149 2.45 13.73 20.82
C GLY A 149 2.32 14.74 19.69
N GLN A 150 2.93 15.93 19.84
CA GLN A 150 2.99 16.96 18.81
C GLN A 150 4.30 16.95 18.01
N ASP A 151 5.22 16.07 18.37
CA ASP A 151 6.51 15.94 17.71
C ASP A 151 6.46 14.88 16.60
N ILE A 152 7.16 15.14 15.49
CA ILE A 152 7.59 14.10 14.56
C ILE A 152 9.01 13.76 14.91
N VAL A 153 9.25 12.49 15.17
CA VAL A 153 10.56 11.99 15.59
C VAL A 153 11.11 10.95 14.62
N ARG A 154 12.43 10.97 14.50
CA ARG A 154 13.21 9.92 13.85
C ARG A 154 13.88 9.09 14.94
N LEU A 155 13.67 7.77 14.84
CA LEU A 155 14.32 6.79 15.71
C LEU A 155 15.31 5.98 14.89
N THR A 156 16.48 5.69 15.46
CA THR A 156 17.44 4.70 14.91
C THR A 156 17.84 3.71 15.97
N PHE A 157 18.22 2.50 15.53
CA PHE A 157 18.55 1.38 16.39
C PHE A 157 19.86 0.75 15.94
N ALA A 158 20.84 0.61 16.84
CA ALA A 158 22.09 -0.10 16.56
C ALA A 158 21.81 -1.59 16.30
N THR A 159 20.82 -2.16 17.01
CA THR A 159 20.29 -3.49 16.75
C THR A 159 18.81 -3.35 16.37
N ARG A 160 18.46 -3.75 15.15
CA ARG A 160 17.08 -3.68 14.67
C ARG A 160 16.15 -4.51 15.57
N PRO A 161 14.94 -4.03 15.85
CA PRO A 161 13.95 -4.78 16.61
C PRO A 161 13.63 -6.13 15.96
N ALA A 162 13.32 -7.13 16.79
CA ALA A 162 13.00 -8.48 16.30
C ALA A 162 11.68 -8.49 15.53
N LYS A 163 11.66 -9.24 14.42
CA LYS A 163 10.45 -9.45 13.62
C LYS A 163 9.37 -10.15 14.44
N VAL A 164 8.13 -9.72 14.24
CA VAL A 164 6.91 -10.33 14.80
C VAL A 164 6.17 -11.09 13.69
N ASP A 165 5.80 -12.34 13.98
CA ASP A 165 4.97 -13.11 13.07
C ASP A 165 3.58 -12.47 12.91
N ASN A 166 3.17 -12.35 11.65
CA ASN A 166 1.89 -11.72 11.31
C ASN A 166 1.28 -12.35 10.06
N ILE A 167 -0.05 -12.22 9.93
CA ILE A 167 -0.78 -12.82 8.82
C ILE A 167 -0.41 -12.19 7.47
N GLY A 168 -0.05 -10.90 7.44
CA GLY A 168 0.33 -10.17 6.23
C GLY A 168 1.69 -10.55 5.67
N ARG A 169 2.47 -11.35 6.40
CA ARG A 169 3.86 -11.70 6.05
C ARG A 169 4.75 -10.47 5.87
N LEU A 170 4.48 -9.41 6.63
CA LEU A 170 5.26 -8.17 6.64
C LEU A 170 6.44 -8.28 7.59
N PRO A 171 7.53 -7.52 7.37
CA PRO A 171 8.68 -7.45 8.29
C PRO A 171 8.37 -6.53 9.48
N MET A 172 7.28 -6.83 10.20
CA MET A 172 6.81 -6.02 11.32
C MET A 172 7.68 -6.23 12.56
N ALA A 173 7.81 -5.17 13.36
CA ALA A 173 8.43 -5.26 14.69
C ALA A 173 7.78 -4.30 15.68
N TRP A 174 7.85 -4.64 16.97
CA TRP A 174 7.57 -3.69 18.04
C TRP A 174 8.71 -2.70 18.17
N VAL A 175 8.41 -1.44 17.96
CA VAL A 175 9.32 -0.30 18.09
C VAL A 175 8.92 0.51 19.32
N ASP A 176 9.81 0.56 20.31
CA ASP A 176 9.62 1.37 21.50
C ASP A 176 10.51 2.62 21.43
N PRO A 177 9.92 3.82 21.36
CA PRO A 177 10.69 5.06 21.34
C PRO A 177 11.64 5.24 22.53
N ALA A 178 11.33 4.62 23.67
CA ALA A 178 12.17 4.70 24.87
C ALA A 178 13.45 3.86 24.77
N THR A 179 13.50 2.89 23.87
CA THR A 179 14.66 1.98 23.68
C THR A 179 15.49 2.32 22.45
N ALA A 180 15.12 3.36 21.69
CA ALA A 180 15.89 3.80 20.53
C ALA A 180 17.26 4.33 20.95
N ASP A 181 18.31 3.96 20.19
CA ASP A 181 19.67 4.49 20.43
C ASP A 181 19.75 5.99 20.16
N THR A 182 19.01 6.46 19.14
CA THR A 182 18.83 7.89 18.90
C THR A 182 17.34 8.22 18.72
N ARG A 183 16.95 9.35 19.29
CA ARG A 183 15.65 9.99 19.09
C ARG A 183 15.88 11.45 18.70
N THR A 184 15.59 11.78 17.46
CA THR A 184 15.74 13.14 16.92
C THR A 184 14.36 13.73 16.64
N VAL A 185 14.05 14.88 17.22
CA VAL A 185 12.85 15.65 16.87
C VAL A 185 13.11 16.34 15.54
N LEU A 186 12.30 16.05 14.53
CA LEU A 186 12.39 16.62 13.19
C LEU A 186 11.53 17.89 13.06
N ALA A 187 10.35 17.88 13.65
CA ALA A 187 9.43 19.01 13.67
C ALA A 187 8.45 18.89 14.85
N THR A 188 7.83 19.99 15.23
CA THR A 188 6.84 20.03 16.32
C THR A 188 5.70 21.00 15.99
N GLY A 189 4.54 20.82 16.63
CA GLY A 189 3.38 21.67 16.52
C GLY A 189 2.40 21.30 15.42
N THR A 190 1.51 22.25 15.08
CA THR A 190 0.38 22.03 14.17
C THR A 190 0.81 21.67 12.74
N ASP A 191 1.81 22.37 12.21
CA ASP A 191 2.30 22.13 10.84
C ASP A 191 2.98 20.78 10.73
N ALA A 192 3.71 20.35 11.76
CA ALA A 192 4.30 19.02 11.85
C ALA A 192 3.19 17.95 11.82
N THR A 193 2.15 18.14 12.62
CA THR A 193 1.00 17.22 12.67
C THR A 193 0.26 17.16 11.32
N ALA A 194 0.11 18.29 10.62
CA ALA A 194 -0.51 18.33 9.29
C ALA A 194 0.33 17.55 8.25
N ASN A 195 1.66 17.73 8.25
CA ASN A 195 2.58 16.99 7.38
C ASN A 195 2.54 15.48 7.65
N TYR A 196 2.44 15.08 8.91
CA TYR A 196 2.31 13.67 9.27
C TYR A 196 0.98 13.08 8.81
N ARG A 197 -0.14 13.80 9.01
CA ARG A 197 -1.46 13.39 8.52
C ARG A 197 -1.43 13.18 7.00
N ARG A 198 -0.80 14.09 6.25
CA ARG A 198 -0.64 13.93 4.81
C ARG A 198 0.14 12.65 4.46
N ALA A 199 1.20 12.31 5.20
CA ALA A 199 1.94 11.07 4.98
C ALA A 199 1.08 9.82 5.27
N LEU A 200 0.21 9.88 6.28
CA LEU A 200 -0.77 8.81 6.54
C LEU A 200 -1.77 8.66 5.40
N ASP A 201 -2.25 9.75 4.83
CA ASP A 201 -3.20 9.72 3.72
C ASP A 201 -2.52 9.20 2.43
N GLU A 202 -1.25 9.55 2.18
CA GLU A 202 -0.43 8.95 1.12
C GLU A 202 -0.26 7.44 1.33
N TRP A 203 0.04 7.00 2.56
CA TRP A 203 0.16 5.58 2.89
C TRP A 203 -1.15 4.80 2.66
N ARG A 204 -2.28 5.34 3.12
CA ARG A 204 -3.62 4.77 2.92
C ARG A 204 -3.96 4.65 1.44
N LEU A 205 -3.69 5.71 0.69
CA LEU A 205 -3.90 5.77 -0.74
C LEU A 205 -3.11 4.68 -1.48
N LEU A 206 -1.80 4.59 -1.24
CA LEU A 206 -0.94 3.63 -1.91
C LEU A 206 -1.26 2.19 -1.49
N THR A 207 -1.63 1.98 -0.22
CA THR A 207 -2.11 0.67 0.24
C THR A 207 -3.42 0.28 -0.43
N ALA A 208 -4.36 1.21 -0.61
CA ALA A 208 -5.59 0.95 -1.36
C ALA A 208 -5.31 0.57 -2.83
N ALA A 209 -4.37 1.24 -3.49
CA ALA A 209 -3.96 0.91 -4.85
C ALA A 209 -3.30 -0.48 -4.91
N ALA A 210 -2.42 -0.82 -3.97
CA ALA A 210 -1.83 -2.15 -3.88
C ALA A 210 -2.90 -3.24 -3.69
N LEU A 211 -3.89 -3.01 -2.83
CA LEU A 211 -5.00 -3.94 -2.63
C LEU A 211 -5.86 -4.10 -3.90
N ALA A 212 -6.02 -3.04 -4.72
CA ALA A 212 -6.73 -3.15 -6.00
C ALA A 212 -5.98 -4.07 -6.98
N GLY A 213 -4.65 -3.96 -7.07
CA GLY A 213 -3.81 -4.87 -7.85
C GLY A 213 -3.86 -6.30 -7.34
N LEU A 214 -3.83 -6.49 -6.02
CA LEU A 214 -3.98 -7.79 -5.37
C LEU A 214 -5.33 -8.44 -5.74
N VAL A 215 -6.43 -7.69 -5.68
CA VAL A 215 -7.78 -8.20 -6.03
C VAL A 215 -7.84 -8.59 -7.50
N GLU A 216 -7.27 -7.81 -8.41
CA GLU A 216 -7.28 -8.12 -9.83
C GLU A 216 -6.56 -9.45 -10.11
N GLU A 217 -5.38 -9.65 -9.54
CA GLU A 217 -4.65 -10.91 -9.76
C GLU A 217 -5.36 -12.11 -9.13
N THR A 218 -5.91 -11.91 -7.93
CA THR A 218 -6.74 -12.92 -7.26
C THR A 218 -7.93 -13.33 -8.14
N MET A 219 -8.59 -12.34 -8.76
CA MET A 219 -9.69 -12.56 -9.71
C MET A 219 -9.21 -13.33 -10.95
N ASN A 220 -8.06 -12.95 -11.52
CA ASN A 220 -7.49 -13.62 -12.70
C ASN A 220 -7.18 -15.09 -12.41
N ILE A 221 -6.55 -15.39 -11.29
CA ILE A 221 -6.26 -16.76 -10.84
C ILE A 221 -7.56 -17.58 -10.72
N ALA A 222 -8.60 -17.02 -10.10
CA ALA A 222 -9.89 -17.70 -9.96
C ALA A 222 -10.60 -17.88 -11.32
N ALA A 223 -10.52 -16.89 -12.20
CA ALA A 223 -11.11 -16.93 -13.53
C ALA A 223 -10.45 -18.02 -14.40
N GLU A 224 -9.12 -18.08 -14.45
CA GLU A 224 -8.40 -19.10 -15.20
C GLU A 224 -8.67 -20.51 -14.67
N PHE A 225 -8.68 -20.70 -13.35
CA PHE A 225 -9.08 -21.97 -12.75
C PHE A 225 -10.49 -22.37 -13.17
N SER A 226 -11.45 -21.45 -13.15
CA SER A 226 -12.85 -21.71 -13.46
C SER A 226 -13.08 -22.11 -14.92
N LYS A 227 -12.24 -21.68 -15.85
CA LYS A 227 -12.26 -22.07 -17.27
C LYS A 227 -11.79 -23.51 -17.49
N SER A 228 -10.83 -23.95 -16.68
CA SER A 228 -10.22 -25.29 -16.80
C SER A 228 -10.92 -26.36 -15.96
N ARG A 229 -11.71 -25.98 -14.94
CA ARG A 229 -12.42 -26.92 -14.07
C ARG A 229 -13.82 -27.22 -14.61
N TYR A 230 -14.15 -28.50 -14.77
CA TYR A 230 -15.44 -28.98 -15.28
C TYR A 230 -16.30 -29.58 -14.17
N THR A 231 -17.61 -29.33 -14.23
CA THR A 231 -18.65 -30.03 -13.50
C THR A 231 -19.90 -30.10 -14.36
N LEU A 232 -20.72 -31.14 -14.19
CA LEU A 232 -21.95 -31.34 -14.99
C LEU A 232 -21.73 -31.21 -16.51
N GLY A 233 -20.54 -31.56 -16.99
CA GLY A 233 -20.22 -31.54 -18.43
C GLY A 233 -19.83 -30.17 -19.01
N VAL A 234 -19.76 -29.12 -18.19
CA VAL A 234 -19.39 -27.74 -18.60
C VAL A 234 -18.28 -27.16 -17.72
N PRO A 235 -17.51 -26.17 -18.21
CA PRO A 235 -16.61 -25.38 -17.37
C PRO A 235 -17.39 -24.69 -16.27
N ILE A 236 -16.87 -24.64 -15.03
CA ILE A 236 -17.57 -23.99 -13.93
C ILE A 236 -17.73 -22.48 -14.12
N SER A 237 -16.90 -21.85 -14.97
CA SER A 237 -17.02 -20.42 -15.35
C SER A 237 -18.35 -20.09 -16.03
N THR A 238 -19.07 -21.07 -16.59
CA THR A 238 -20.39 -20.88 -17.22
C THR A 238 -21.54 -20.82 -16.19
N LEU A 239 -21.27 -21.22 -14.95
CA LEU A 239 -22.28 -21.22 -13.89
C LEU A 239 -22.37 -19.82 -13.26
N GLN A 240 -23.61 -19.32 -13.08
CA GLN A 240 -23.85 -18.01 -12.47
C GLN A 240 -23.26 -17.90 -11.05
N ALA A 241 -23.24 -19.00 -10.30
CA ALA A 241 -22.61 -19.06 -8.98
C ALA A 241 -21.09 -18.76 -9.00
N ILE A 242 -20.44 -18.80 -10.16
CA ILE A 242 -19.03 -18.48 -10.38
C ILE A 242 -18.87 -17.16 -11.13
N SER A 243 -19.60 -16.97 -12.23
CA SER A 243 -19.46 -15.79 -13.08
C SER A 243 -19.87 -14.48 -12.40
N HIS A 244 -20.93 -14.50 -11.57
CA HIS A 244 -21.37 -13.30 -10.86
C HIS A 244 -20.37 -12.85 -9.77
N PRO A 245 -19.81 -13.69 -8.89
CA PRO A 245 -18.72 -13.33 -8.01
C PRO A 245 -17.51 -12.76 -8.75
N LEU A 246 -17.08 -13.35 -9.87
CA LEU A 246 -15.97 -12.81 -10.67
C LEU A 246 -16.30 -11.40 -11.23
N ALA A 247 -17.54 -11.18 -11.68
CA ALA A 247 -17.97 -9.84 -12.11
C ALA A 247 -17.97 -8.83 -10.96
N ASN A 248 -18.40 -9.24 -9.75
CA ASN A 248 -18.32 -8.39 -8.56
C ASN A 248 -16.86 -8.03 -8.21
N MET A 249 -15.93 -8.98 -8.31
CA MET A 249 -14.50 -8.69 -8.10
C MET A 249 -13.98 -7.68 -9.13
N ALA A 250 -14.38 -7.78 -10.40
CA ALA A 250 -14.02 -6.79 -11.43
C ALA A 250 -14.57 -5.39 -11.10
N ILE A 251 -15.78 -5.29 -10.59
CA ILE A 251 -16.38 -4.03 -10.12
C ILE A 251 -15.58 -3.46 -8.94
N THR A 252 -15.17 -4.31 -7.99
CA THR A 252 -14.33 -3.93 -6.85
C THR A 252 -12.98 -3.36 -7.31
N VAL A 253 -12.31 -4.03 -8.26
CA VAL A 253 -11.05 -3.56 -8.83
C VAL A 253 -11.20 -2.16 -9.43
N GLN A 254 -12.21 -1.99 -10.29
CA GLN A 254 -12.43 -0.70 -10.96
C GLN A 254 -12.84 0.40 -9.95
N GLY A 255 -13.66 0.07 -8.96
CA GLY A 255 -14.05 0.97 -7.88
C GLY A 255 -12.84 1.44 -7.07
N GLY A 256 -11.98 0.49 -6.65
CA GLY A 256 -10.75 0.78 -5.90
C GLY A 256 -9.77 1.66 -6.67
N ARG A 257 -9.54 1.35 -7.95
CA ARG A 257 -8.70 2.17 -8.86
C ARG A 257 -9.20 3.60 -8.97
N ASN A 258 -10.48 3.77 -9.22
CA ASN A 258 -11.07 5.10 -9.38
C ASN A 258 -11.02 5.91 -8.09
N LEU A 259 -11.28 5.28 -6.94
CA LEU A 259 -11.16 5.92 -5.64
C LEU A 259 -9.71 6.33 -5.35
N ALA A 260 -8.75 5.44 -5.60
CA ALA A 260 -7.33 5.72 -5.39
C ALA A 260 -6.84 6.85 -6.30
N ARG A 261 -7.12 6.81 -7.60
CA ARG A 261 -6.72 7.87 -8.56
C ARG A 261 -7.35 9.20 -8.22
N ARG A 262 -8.63 9.20 -7.81
CA ARG A 262 -9.29 10.43 -7.37
C ARG A 262 -8.64 11.00 -6.12
N ALA A 263 -8.38 10.18 -5.11
CA ALA A 263 -7.70 10.61 -3.89
C ALA A 263 -6.29 11.15 -4.20
N ALA A 264 -5.53 10.48 -5.09
CA ALA A 264 -4.21 10.92 -5.54
C ALA A 264 -4.26 12.32 -6.16
N TRP A 265 -5.19 12.52 -7.09
CA TRP A 265 -5.32 13.82 -7.76
C TRP A 265 -5.63 14.94 -6.75
N PHE A 266 -6.58 14.71 -5.81
CA PHE A 266 -6.91 15.71 -4.80
C PHE A 266 -5.75 15.99 -3.84
N LEU A 267 -5.04 14.97 -3.37
CA LEU A 267 -3.88 15.17 -2.50
C LEU A 267 -2.78 15.98 -3.18
N ASP A 268 -2.57 15.85 -4.50
CA ASP A 268 -1.55 16.62 -5.20
C ASP A 268 -1.99 18.04 -5.55
N ASN A 269 -3.27 18.26 -5.84
CA ASN A 269 -3.74 19.52 -6.40
C ASN A 269 -4.60 20.35 -5.43
N GLU A 270 -5.39 19.71 -4.58
CA GLU A 270 -6.37 20.33 -3.69
C GLU A 270 -6.49 19.54 -2.38
N PRO A 271 -5.42 19.46 -1.58
CA PRO A 271 -5.34 18.51 -0.43
C PRO A 271 -6.40 18.74 0.65
N ASP A 272 -6.86 19.98 0.80
CA ASP A 272 -7.83 20.35 1.84
C ASP A 272 -9.30 20.26 1.38
N GLU A 273 -9.55 20.11 0.07
CA GLU A 273 -10.91 20.09 -0.49
C GLU A 273 -11.65 18.78 -0.22
N ARG A 274 -10.95 17.65 -0.25
CA ARG A 274 -11.56 16.32 -0.14
C ARG A 274 -10.73 15.37 0.76
N PRO A 275 -10.50 15.74 2.04
CA PRO A 275 -9.62 14.98 2.94
C PRO A 275 -10.16 13.57 3.28
N GLU A 276 -11.45 13.30 3.03
CA GLU A 276 -12.08 12.00 3.24
C GLU A 276 -11.71 10.96 2.16
N LEU A 277 -11.17 11.36 0.99
CA LEU A 277 -11.01 10.43 -0.14
C LEU A 277 -9.95 9.35 0.11
N ALA A 278 -8.78 9.72 0.61
CA ALA A 278 -7.70 8.73 0.86
C ALA A 278 -8.10 7.71 1.93
N PRO A 279 -8.61 8.09 3.12
CA PRO A 279 -9.12 7.11 4.07
C PRO A 279 -10.31 6.32 3.54
N SER A 280 -11.20 6.90 2.69
CA SER A 280 -12.32 6.18 2.07
C SER A 280 -11.84 5.11 1.08
N ALA A 281 -10.84 5.41 0.25
CA ALA A 281 -10.24 4.43 -0.65
C ALA A 281 -9.62 3.26 0.14
N PHE A 282 -8.93 3.58 1.24
CA PHE A 282 -8.33 2.58 2.11
C PHE A 282 -9.37 1.66 2.77
N VAL A 283 -10.40 2.23 3.42
CA VAL A 283 -11.45 1.45 4.10
C VAL A 283 -12.19 0.56 3.11
N PHE A 284 -12.57 1.10 1.94
CA PHE A 284 -13.22 0.32 0.88
C PHE A 284 -12.37 -0.87 0.45
N MET A 285 -11.10 -0.66 0.14
CA MET A 285 -10.23 -1.73 -0.34
C MET A 285 -9.82 -2.71 0.77
N ALA A 286 -9.65 -2.26 2.01
CA ALA A 286 -9.38 -3.13 3.16
C ALA A 286 -10.50 -4.15 3.39
N GLU A 287 -11.74 -3.74 3.23
CA GLU A 287 -12.90 -4.63 3.36
C GLU A 287 -13.09 -5.54 2.14
N GLU A 288 -13.08 -4.97 0.95
CA GLU A 288 -13.39 -5.69 -0.29
C GLU A 288 -12.27 -6.65 -0.73
N ALA A 289 -11.00 -6.33 -0.47
CA ALA A 289 -9.90 -7.23 -0.81
C ALA A 289 -9.99 -8.56 -0.05
N ALA A 290 -10.33 -8.51 1.24
CA ALA A 290 -10.52 -9.72 2.05
C ALA A 290 -11.68 -10.59 1.54
N LYS A 291 -12.80 -9.96 1.11
CA LYS A 291 -13.96 -10.65 0.53
C LYS A 291 -13.59 -11.28 -0.81
N ALA A 292 -12.94 -10.52 -1.70
CA ALA A 292 -12.54 -10.98 -3.03
C ALA A 292 -11.57 -12.17 -2.94
N ALA A 293 -10.53 -12.07 -2.12
CA ALA A 293 -9.56 -13.15 -1.94
C ALA A 293 -10.20 -14.41 -1.32
N THR A 294 -11.14 -14.24 -0.38
CA THR A 294 -11.91 -15.36 0.18
C THR A 294 -12.76 -16.04 -0.91
N MET A 295 -13.39 -15.26 -1.79
CA MET A 295 -14.18 -15.79 -2.90
C MET A 295 -13.31 -16.54 -3.92
N ALA A 296 -12.11 -16.06 -4.23
CA ALA A 296 -11.19 -16.73 -5.12
C ALA A 296 -10.75 -18.11 -4.60
N VAL A 297 -10.48 -18.20 -3.30
CA VAL A 297 -10.20 -19.49 -2.63
C VAL A 297 -11.44 -20.40 -2.69
N HIS A 298 -12.65 -19.86 -2.45
CA HIS A 298 -13.90 -20.61 -2.54
C HIS A 298 -14.15 -21.18 -3.94
N ILE A 299 -13.90 -20.40 -5.00
CA ILE A 299 -14.04 -20.84 -6.40
C ILE A 299 -13.11 -22.02 -6.69
N GLN A 300 -11.90 -22.04 -6.12
CA GLN A 300 -10.94 -23.15 -6.30
C GLN A 300 -11.24 -24.35 -5.40
N GLY A 301 -12.15 -24.22 -4.44
CA GLY A 301 -12.52 -25.30 -3.51
C GLY A 301 -11.33 -25.80 -2.68
N GLY A 302 -11.25 -27.12 -2.50
CA GLY A 302 -10.18 -27.73 -1.70
C GLY A 302 -8.75 -27.42 -2.17
N LEU A 303 -8.54 -27.18 -3.47
CA LEU A 303 -7.23 -26.75 -3.99
C LEU A 303 -6.87 -25.32 -3.52
N GLY A 304 -7.85 -24.42 -3.44
CA GLY A 304 -7.63 -23.03 -3.06
C GLY A 304 -7.16 -22.83 -1.64
N VAL A 305 -7.36 -23.81 -0.73
CA VAL A 305 -6.91 -23.74 0.66
C VAL A 305 -5.58 -24.45 0.91
N SER A 306 -4.99 -25.06 -0.11
CA SER A 306 -3.66 -25.69 0.05
C SER A 306 -2.56 -24.63 0.19
N ALA A 307 -1.49 -24.97 0.92
CA ALA A 307 -0.35 -24.07 1.10
C ALA A 307 0.35 -23.76 -0.25
N GLU A 308 0.25 -24.66 -1.21
CA GLU A 308 0.84 -24.51 -2.55
C GLU A 308 0.00 -23.61 -3.47
N ALA A 309 -1.27 -23.39 -3.14
CA ALA A 309 -2.12 -22.54 -3.98
C ALA A 309 -1.71 -21.07 -3.86
N ALA A 310 -1.55 -20.40 -5.00
CA ALA A 310 -1.28 -18.95 -5.03
C ALA A 310 -2.40 -18.18 -4.33
N ALA A 311 -3.67 -18.61 -4.48
CA ALA A 311 -4.83 -17.96 -3.87
C ALA A 311 -4.70 -17.79 -2.34
N THR A 312 -4.07 -18.77 -1.64
CA THR A 312 -3.83 -18.68 -0.19
C THR A 312 -2.85 -17.55 0.15
N ALA A 313 -1.80 -17.35 -0.66
CA ALA A 313 -0.85 -16.27 -0.46
C ALA A 313 -1.52 -14.89 -0.61
N TYR A 314 -2.44 -14.75 -1.58
CA TYR A 314 -3.24 -13.54 -1.75
C TYR A 314 -4.23 -13.34 -0.59
N LEU A 315 -4.91 -14.40 -0.13
CA LEU A 315 -5.87 -14.32 0.96
C LEU A 315 -5.24 -13.79 2.27
N VAL A 316 -4.07 -14.33 2.67
CA VAL A 316 -3.44 -13.93 3.92
C VAL A 316 -2.97 -12.47 3.86
N ARG A 317 -2.49 -12.01 2.70
CA ARG A 317 -2.07 -10.62 2.51
C ARG A 317 -3.25 -9.65 2.39
N ALA A 318 -4.31 -10.03 1.70
CA ALA A 318 -5.54 -9.25 1.65
C ALA A 318 -6.13 -8.97 3.04
N ARG A 319 -5.96 -9.89 3.98
CA ARG A 319 -6.39 -9.74 5.37
C ARG A 319 -5.36 -9.01 6.23
N GLY A 320 -4.07 -9.22 5.99
CA GLY A 320 -3.01 -8.73 6.87
C GLY A 320 -2.50 -7.34 6.53
N TRP A 321 -2.38 -7.00 5.25
CA TRP A 321 -1.82 -5.71 4.84
C TRP A 321 -2.60 -4.48 5.35
N PRO A 322 -3.94 -4.45 5.29
CA PRO A 322 -4.67 -3.31 5.84
C PRO A 322 -4.45 -3.10 7.34
N LEU A 323 -4.27 -4.20 8.09
CA LEU A 323 -4.07 -4.13 9.55
C LEU A 323 -2.73 -3.50 9.96
N ALA A 324 -1.80 -3.34 9.02
CA ALA A 324 -0.55 -2.61 9.28
C ALA A 324 -0.79 -1.14 9.69
N GLY A 325 -1.86 -0.53 9.19
CA GLY A 325 -2.31 0.82 9.59
C GLY A 325 -3.23 0.87 10.80
N GLY A 326 -3.37 -0.24 11.54
CA GLY A 326 -4.33 -0.38 12.64
C GLY A 326 -5.69 -0.92 12.19
N ASP A 327 -6.74 -0.62 12.93
CA ASP A 327 -8.10 -1.05 12.60
C ASP A 327 -8.71 -0.16 11.50
N PRO A 328 -9.07 -0.70 10.32
CA PRO A 328 -9.79 0.06 9.29
C PRO A 328 -11.09 0.69 9.79
N GLY A 329 -11.73 0.10 10.81
CA GLY A 329 -12.91 0.67 11.46
C GLY A 329 -12.64 2.03 12.12
N ALA A 330 -11.45 2.24 12.71
CA ALA A 330 -11.05 3.53 13.24
C ALA A 330 -10.95 4.59 12.11
N SER A 331 -10.43 4.21 10.95
CA SER A 331 -10.41 5.09 9.77
C SER A 331 -11.83 5.41 9.27
N ALA A 332 -12.79 4.48 9.34
CA ALA A 332 -14.19 4.73 9.00
C ALA A 332 -14.84 5.76 9.95
N CYS A 333 -14.55 5.69 11.26
CA CYS A 333 -15.01 6.71 12.21
C CYS A 333 -14.43 8.10 11.89
N GLN A 334 -13.14 8.17 11.56
CA GLN A 334 -12.50 9.42 11.14
C GLN A 334 -13.14 10.04 9.88
N ILE A 335 -13.52 9.21 8.90
CA ILE A 335 -14.25 9.68 7.71
C ILE A 335 -15.56 10.35 8.12
N ALA A 336 -16.32 9.73 9.01
CA ALA A 336 -17.58 10.29 9.49
C ALA A 336 -17.38 11.65 10.18
N GLU A 337 -16.33 11.80 11.00
CA GLU A 337 -15.97 13.07 11.65
C GLU A 337 -15.60 14.15 10.63
N ILE A 338 -14.79 13.82 9.60
CA ILE A 338 -14.41 14.74 8.52
C ILE A 338 -15.66 15.24 7.76
N VAL A 339 -16.56 14.32 7.39
CA VAL A 339 -17.78 14.66 6.64
C VAL A 339 -18.71 15.52 7.50
N ALA A 340 -18.93 15.17 8.76
CA ALA A 340 -19.78 15.95 9.67
C ALA A 340 -19.25 17.37 9.90
N ALA A 341 -17.92 17.55 10.00
CA ALA A 341 -17.31 18.86 10.18
C ALA A 341 -17.46 19.79 8.95
N ARG A 342 -17.69 19.24 7.75
CA ARG A 342 -17.92 20.03 6.53
C ARG A 342 -19.37 20.51 6.37
N GLU A 343 -20.32 19.84 7.02
CA GLU A 343 -21.74 20.19 6.96
C GLU A 343 -22.15 21.19 8.07
N SER A 344 -21.25 21.44 9.02
CA SER A 344 -21.44 22.40 10.12
C SER A 344 -20.86 23.77 9.79
#